data_2fbd2d9fc8f30744b2f3f2b7e227d485
#
_entry.id   2fbd2d9fc8f30744b2f3f2b7e227d485
#
_cell.length_a   1.000
_cell.length_b   1.000
_cell.length_c   1.000
_cell.angle_alpha   90.00
_cell.angle_beta   90.00
_cell.angle_gamma   90.00
#
_symmetry.space_group_name_H-M   'P 1'
#
loop_
_entity.id
_entity.type
_entity.pdbx_description
1 polymer ?
#
loop_
_entity_poly.entity_id
_entity_poly.type
_entity_poly.pdbx_seq_one_letter_code
_entity_poly.pdbx_strand_id
1 'polypeptide(L)'
;MAQMIQRGKERIRINTQNNTIECSKDGGRSWHIRFSSECKGIFTDLYDNGSEILACTSKALYSSKDEGHSWHSRCTNSAFGEFRQLASDGKVLLATTSKGLFCSKDGGHSWHRR
;
A
#
# COMPACT_ATOMS: atom_id res chain seq x y z
N MET A 1 5.64 -8.44 -4.67
CA MET A 1 6.06 -7.21 -3.94
C MET A 1 6.26 -6.08 -4.92
N ALA A 2 5.60 -4.96 -4.69
CA ALA A 2 5.71 -3.83 -5.57
C ALA A 2 6.01 -2.55 -4.80
N GLN A 3 7.16 -1.94 -5.08
CA GLN A 3 7.47 -0.61 -4.57
C GLN A 3 7.20 0.46 -5.62
N MET A 4 6.75 0.04 -6.79
CA MET A 4 6.32 0.95 -7.84
C MET A 4 5.20 0.29 -8.63
N ILE A 5 4.15 1.05 -8.91
CA ILE A 5 3.02 0.61 -9.72
C ILE A 5 2.79 1.65 -10.82
N GLN A 6 2.10 1.22 -11.88
CA GLN A 6 1.75 2.12 -12.98
C GLN A 6 0.24 2.13 -13.16
N ARG A 7 -0.33 3.33 -13.22
CA ARG A 7 -1.76 3.52 -13.45
C ARG A 7 -1.93 4.50 -14.61
N GLY A 8 -2.28 3.96 -15.77
CA GLY A 8 -2.37 4.76 -16.97
C GLY A 8 -1.04 5.39 -17.32
N LYS A 9 -0.99 6.72 -17.34
CA LYS A 9 0.23 7.47 -17.64
C LYS A 9 1.03 7.83 -16.41
N GLU A 10 0.53 7.50 -15.23
CA GLU A 10 1.18 7.85 -13.98
C GLU A 10 1.94 6.66 -13.42
N ARG A 11 3.07 6.94 -12.80
CA ARG A 11 3.83 5.96 -12.02
C ARG A 11 3.81 6.41 -10.57
N ILE A 12 3.58 5.44 -9.67
CA ILE A 12 3.51 5.70 -8.23
C ILE A 12 4.53 4.79 -7.57
N ARG A 13 5.38 5.36 -6.72
CA ARG A 13 6.44 4.59 -6.09
C ARG A 13 6.58 4.93 -4.61
N ILE A 14 7.19 4.01 -3.87
CA ILE A 14 7.68 4.28 -2.53
C ILE A 14 9.12 4.77 -2.65
N ASN A 15 9.39 5.95 -2.10
CA ASN A 15 10.75 6.45 -1.98
C ASN A 15 11.26 6.03 -0.60
N THR A 16 12.13 5.02 -0.57
CA THR A 16 12.60 4.46 0.69
C THR A 16 13.55 5.36 1.44
N GLN A 17 14.21 6.30 0.76
CA GLN A 17 15.11 7.25 1.41
C GLN A 17 14.35 8.27 2.22
N ASN A 18 13.21 8.73 1.71
CA ASN A 18 12.41 9.77 2.35
C ASN A 18 11.18 9.20 3.06
N ASN A 19 10.90 7.93 2.86
CA ASN A 19 9.70 7.26 3.36
C ASN A 19 8.43 7.98 2.92
N THR A 20 8.30 8.18 1.62
CA THR A 20 7.17 8.87 1.01
C THR A 20 6.63 8.06 -0.17
N ILE A 21 5.37 8.33 -0.53
CA ILE A 21 4.80 7.85 -1.78
C ILE A 21 4.83 9.01 -2.77
N GLU A 22 5.40 8.77 -3.94
CA GLU A 22 5.61 9.79 -4.97
C GLU A 22 4.96 9.36 -6.27
N CYS A 23 4.59 10.35 -7.07
CA CYS A 23 3.97 10.13 -8.36
C CYS A 23 4.72 10.88 -9.45
N SER A 24 4.88 10.24 -10.61
CA SER A 24 5.44 10.86 -11.81
C SER A 24 4.43 10.78 -12.94
N LYS A 25 4.25 11.89 -13.66
CA LYS A 25 3.37 11.95 -14.82
C LYS A 25 4.14 12.00 -16.14
N ASP A 26 5.47 11.96 -16.07
CA ASP A 26 6.33 12.13 -17.24
C ASP A 26 7.32 10.98 -17.44
N GLY A 27 6.89 9.77 -17.05
CA GLY A 27 7.71 8.58 -17.26
C GLY A 27 8.84 8.42 -16.29
N GLY A 28 8.79 9.11 -15.14
CA GLY A 28 9.83 9.00 -14.11
C GLY A 28 10.86 10.11 -14.14
N ARG A 29 10.65 11.14 -14.95
CA ARG A 29 11.59 12.25 -15.05
C ARG A 29 11.49 13.21 -13.86
N SER A 30 10.27 13.43 -13.37
CA SER A 30 10.05 14.24 -12.18
C SER A 30 9.06 13.54 -11.28
N TRP A 31 9.22 13.70 -9.97
CA TRP A 31 8.41 13.03 -8.97
C TRP A 31 7.88 14.04 -7.97
N HIS A 32 6.60 13.85 -7.60
CA HIS A 32 5.92 14.71 -6.63
C HIS A 32 5.43 13.85 -5.47
N ILE A 33 5.60 14.36 -4.26
CA ILE A 33 5.16 13.65 -3.07
C ILE A 33 3.64 13.67 -2.99
N ARG A 34 3.04 12.47 -2.85
CA ARG A 34 1.61 12.29 -2.68
C ARG A 34 1.23 11.90 -1.25
N PHE A 35 2.14 11.29 -0.52
CA PHE A 35 1.87 10.83 0.84
C PHE A 35 3.17 10.75 1.60
N SER A 36 3.25 11.46 2.74
CA SER A 36 4.40 11.39 3.63
C SER A 36 3.93 10.83 4.96
N SER A 37 4.77 10.01 5.60
CA SER A 37 4.32 9.25 6.76
C SER A 37 5.15 9.52 7.99
N GLU A 38 5.05 10.71 8.55
CA GLU A 38 5.78 10.99 9.78
C GLU A 38 5.33 10.11 10.95
N CYS A 39 4.02 9.83 11.02
CA CYS A 39 3.45 9.06 12.12
C CYS A 39 2.78 7.75 11.69
N LYS A 40 2.91 7.37 10.43
CA LYS A 40 2.15 6.25 9.88
C LYS A 40 2.98 4.99 9.67
N GLY A 41 4.25 5.01 10.08
CA GLY A 41 5.15 3.90 9.92
C GLY A 41 5.94 3.98 8.63
N ILE A 42 6.67 2.94 8.34
CA ILE A 42 7.53 2.87 7.15
C ILE A 42 6.75 2.17 6.04
N PHE A 43 6.68 2.80 4.87
CA PHE A 43 6.02 2.20 3.70
C PHE A 43 6.79 0.97 3.25
N THR A 44 6.10 -0.14 3.07
CA THR A 44 6.72 -1.41 2.72
C THR A 44 6.27 -1.95 1.37
N ASP A 45 5.04 -1.66 0.94
CA ASP A 45 4.54 -2.19 -0.32
C ASP A 45 3.37 -1.38 -0.85
N LEU A 46 3.18 -1.46 -2.17
CA LEU A 46 2.03 -0.88 -2.86
C LEU A 46 1.29 -1.99 -3.61
N TYR A 47 -0.02 -1.89 -3.68
CA TYR A 47 -0.84 -2.85 -4.39
C TYR A 47 -1.98 -2.14 -5.11
N ASP A 48 -2.11 -2.39 -6.42
CA ASP A 48 -3.16 -1.84 -7.26
C ASP A 48 -4.20 -2.93 -7.49
N ASN A 49 -5.41 -2.76 -6.95
CA ASN A 49 -6.47 -3.74 -7.14
C ASN A 49 -7.43 -3.36 -8.27
N GLY A 50 -7.10 -2.34 -9.06
CA GLY A 50 -7.91 -1.86 -10.15
C GLY A 50 -8.72 -0.62 -9.79
N SER A 51 -9.45 -0.64 -8.69
CA SER A 51 -10.27 0.50 -8.26
C SER A 51 -9.62 1.32 -7.16
N GLU A 52 -8.63 0.76 -6.46
CA GLU A 52 -7.95 1.42 -5.35
C GLU A 52 -6.47 1.09 -5.40
N ILE A 53 -5.67 1.96 -4.78
CA ILE A 53 -4.27 1.67 -4.48
C ILE A 53 -4.18 1.41 -2.98
N LEU A 54 -3.57 0.30 -2.60
CA LEU A 54 -3.33 -0.02 -1.21
C LEU A 54 -1.85 0.20 -0.89
N ALA A 55 -1.58 0.78 0.26
CA ALA A 55 -0.21 0.97 0.74
C ALA A 55 -0.08 0.37 2.12
N CYS A 56 0.86 -0.54 2.29
CA CYS A 56 1.16 -1.06 3.60
C CYS A 56 2.32 -0.32 4.24
N THR A 57 2.21 -0.17 5.56
CA THR A 57 3.28 0.38 6.37
C THR A 57 3.59 -0.59 7.50
N SER A 58 4.64 -0.29 8.25
CA SER A 58 4.96 -1.08 9.45
C SER A 58 3.89 -0.98 10.53
N LYS A 59 2.92 -0.05 10.42
CA LYS A 59 1.89 0.13 11.44
C LYS A 59 0.47 -0.09 10.94
N ALA A 60 0.23 0.01 9.64
CA ALA A 60 -1.15 0.03 9.15
C ALA A 60 -1.24 -0.23 7.65
N LEU A 61 -2.47 -0.39 7.19
CA LEU A 61 -2.79 -0.47 5.77
C LEU A 61 -3.63 0.75 5.41
N TYR A 62 -3.27 1.39 4.31
CA TYR A 62 -3.97 2.58 3.81
C TYR A 62 -4.48 2.33 2.40
N SER A 63 -5.50 3.09 2.01
CA SER A 63 -6.06 2.99 0.66
C SER A 63 -6.28 4.37 0.07
N SER A 64 -6.17 4.45 -1.25
CA SER A 64 -6.46 5.65 -2.02
C SER A 64 -7.36 5.30 -3.19
N LYS A 65 -8.41 6.09 -3.40
CA LYS A 65 -9.32 5.93 -4.53
C LYS A 65 -9.13 7.02 -5.59
N ASP A 66 -8.17 7.91 -5.40
CA ASP A 66 -7.95 9.06 -6.27
C ASP A 66 -6.50 9.17 -6.74
N GLU A 67 -5.92 8.04 -7.09
CA GLU A 67 -4.57 7.92 -7.65
C GLU A 67 -3.48 8.38 -6.68
N GLY A 68 -3.72 8.22 -5.38
CA GLY A 68 -2.75 8.57 -4.38
C GLY A 68 -2.82 10.00 -3.87
N HIS A 69 -3.81 10.79 -4.32
CA HIS A 69 -3.96 12.17 -3.85
C HIS A 69 -4.41 12.24 -2.40
N SER A 70 -5.29 11.34 -1.99
CA SER A 70 -5.72 11.24 -0.60
C SER A 70 -5.70 9.79 -0.15
N TRP A 71 -5.43 9.58 1.13
CA TRP A 71 -5.26 8.26 1.71
C TRP A 71 -6.09 8.12 2.97
N HIS A 72 -6.70 6.96 3.14
CA HIS A 72 -7.52 6.65 4.30
C HIS A 72 -7.01 5.37 4.93
N SER A 73 -7.06 5.30 6.25
CA SER A 73 -6.68 4.06 6.94
C SER A 73 -7.69 2.96 6.62
N ARG A 74 -7.19 1.79 6.28
CA ARG A 74 -8.00 0.62 5.98
C ARG A 74 -7.95 -0.39 7.12
N CYS A 75 -6.77 -0.58 7.71
CA CYS A 75 -6.58 -1.50 8.83
C CYS A 75 -5.46 -0.96 9.70
N THR A 76 -5.77 -0.68 10.97
CA THR A 76 -4.80 -0.15 11.93
C THR A 76 -4.60 -1.09 13.11
N ASN A 77 -5.11 -2.31 13.03
CA ASN A 77 -5.05 -3.26 14.13
C ASN A 77 -3.65 -3.85 14.25
N SER A 78 -2.96 -3.51 15.33
CA SER A 78 -1.59 -3.98 15.58
C SER A 78 -1.51 -5.47 15.87
N ALA A 79 -2.65 -6.14 16.12
CA ALA A 79 -2.66 -7.58 16.34
C ALA A 79 -2.19 -8.37 15.12
N PHE A 80 -2.27 -7.81 13.92
CA PHE A 80 -1.79 -8.47 12.72
C PHE A 80 -0.29 -8.29 12.52
N GLY A 81 0.37 -7.44 13.29
CA GLY A 81 1.79 -7.17 13.16
C GLY A 81 2.09 -6.12 12.11
N GLU A 82 3.34 -6.08 11.67
CA GLU A 82 3.76 -5.13 10.63
C GLU A 82 3.41 -5.67 9.26
N PHE A 83 2.67 -4.89 8.47
CA PHE A 83 2.39 -5.28 7.09
C PHE A 83 3.68 -5.13 6.27
N ARG A 84 4.05 -6.17 5.54
CA ARG A 84 5.30 -6.19 4.77
C ARG A 84 5.08 -6.31 3.28
N GLN A 85 4.04 -7.05 2.87
CA GLN A 85 3.84 -7.36 1.46
C GLN A 85 2.38 -7.68 1.20
N LEU A 86 1.88 -7.22 0.05
CA LEU A 86 0.54 -7.53 -0.40
C LEU A 86 0.60 -8.34 -1.68
N ALA A 87 -0.36 -9.25 -1.83
CA ALA A 87 -0.49 -10.07 -3.03
C ALA A 87 -1.95 -10.41 -3.23
N SER A 88 -2.27 -11.03 -4.35
CA SER A 88 -3.63 -11.44 -4.65
C SER A 88 -3.64 -12.93 -4.99
N ASP A 89 -4.65 -13.64 -4.51
CA ASP A 89 -4.91 -15.02 -4.87
C ASP A 89 -6.37 -15.09 -5.32
N GLY A 90 -6.60 -14.83 -6.62
CA GLY A 90 -7.94 -14.76 -7.15
C GLY A 90 -8.70 -13.58 -6.58
N LYS A 91 -9.77 -13.87 -5.80
CA LYS A 91 -10.60 -12.84 -5.20
C LYS A 91 -10.15 -12.45 -3.80
N VAL A 92 -9.09 -13.04 -3.31
CA VAL A 92 -8.62 -12.87 -1.94
C VAL A 92 -7.36 -12.04 -1.93
N LEU A 93 -7.31 -11.04 -1.06
CA LEU A 93 -6.11 -10.24 -0.84
C LEU A 93 -5.27 -10.91 0.25
N LEU A 94 -3.99 -11.06 0.01
CA LEU A 94 -3.07 -11.69 0.94
C LEU A 94 -2.11 -10.64 1.49
N ALA A 95 -1.82 -10.72 2.77
CA ALA A 95 -0.83 -9.86 3.41
C ALA A 95 0.17 -10.70 4.18
N THR A 96 1.45 -10.50 3.91
CA THR A 96 2.51 -11.04 4.71
C THR A 96 2.86 -10.01 5.78
N THR A 97 2.80 -10.43 7.05
CA THR A 97 3.10 -9.55 8.17
C THR A 97 4.17 -10.17 9.05
N SER A 98 4.60 -9.41 10.05
CA SER A 98 5.58 -9.91 11.02
C SER A 98 5.02 -11.06 11.87
N LYS A 99 3.69 -11.27 11.87
CA LYS A 99 3.05 -12.34 12.64
C LYS A 99 2.51 -13.47 11.78
N GLY A 100 2.77 -13.44 10.48
CA GLY A 100 2.39 -14.51 9.58
C GLY A 100 1.63 -14.03 8.36
N LEU A 101 0.93 -14.97 7.73
CA LEU A 101 0.16 -14.70 6.52
C LEU A 101 -1.31 -14.55 6.86
N PHE A 102 -1.92 -13.48 6.35
CA PHE A 102 -3.34 -13.20 6.55
C PHE A 102 -4.01 -13.03 5.21
N CYS A 103 -5.33 -13.25 5.19
CA CYS A 103 -6.12 -13.04 3.98
C CYS A 103 -7.35 -12.20 4.28
N SER A 104 -7.80 -11.47 3.26
CA SER A 104 -8.98 -10.65 3.34
C SER A 104 -9.85 -10.89 2.11
N LYS A 105 -11.16 -11.06 2.34
CA LYS A 105 -12.13 -11.24 1.25
C LYS A 105 -12.90 -9.96 0.95
N ASP A 106 -12.62 -8.88 1.66
CA ASP A 106 -13.37 -7.63 1.55
C ASP A 106 -12.47 -6.43 1.27
N GLY A 107 -11.38 -6.65 0.53
CA GLY A 107 -10.50 -5.56 0.12
C GLY A 107 -9.60 -5.03 1.20
N GLY A 108 -9.37 -5.79 2.26
CA GLY A 108 -8.50 -5.38 3.35
C GLY A 108 -9.21 -4.79 4.55
N HIS A 109 -10.56 -4.81 4.56
CA HIS A 109 -11.32 -4.30 5.69
C HIS A 109 -11.25 -5.24 6.90
N SER A 110 -11.27 -6.53 6.65
CA SER A 110 -11.11 -7.52 7.72
C SER A 110 -10.14 -8.60 7.27
N TRP A 111 -9.41 -9.16 8.20
CA TRP A 111 -8.33 -10.09 7.93
C TRP A 111 -8.46 -11.34 8.79
N HIS A 112 -8.12 -12.48 8.21
CA HIS A 112 -8.10 -13.77 8.89
C HIS A 112 -6.75 -14.42 8.65
N ARG A 113 -6.27 -15.14 9.64
CA ARG A 113 -5.02 -15.90 9.50
C ARG A 113 -5.19 -16.98 8.44
N ARG A 114 -4.21 -17.08 7.59
CA ARG A 114 -4.23 -18.09 6.52
C ARG A 114 -3.36 -19.30 6.83
#